data_41f3fd281a3ae0aa76682db5b1189020
#
_entry.id   41f3fd281a3ae0aa76682db5b1189020
#
_cell.length_a   1.000
_cell.length_b   1.000
_cell.length_c   1.000
_cell.angle_alpha   90.00
_cell.angle_beta   90.00
_cell.angle_gamma   90.00
#
_symmetry.space_group_name_H-M   'P 1'
#
loop_
_entity.id
_entity.type
_entity.pdbx_description
1 polymer ?
#
loop_
_entity_poly.entity_id
_entity_poly.type
_entity_poly.pdbx_seq_one_letter_code
_entity_poly.pdbx_strand_id
1 'polypeptide(L)'
;PPTERIEIPFENIMFPGNLRLPEGGSGPSPCVLLNAGADSTKEEFFTLENEFLKRGIATCAYDGPGQGMTWQHMKLRGDFEAPVGAVLDTLESRPEIDSERFGIWGRSMGGYAAPRVAAHDRRIKAAIALGGYFDLQGFWDTSSHVLLDILQFAFGAANFEEAREKAGDFSLVGIAEQIECPLLVVHSDQDDICPLPEAKRMAAEAPNAELIVFEGGNHCCDNMPAVVRPLMADWMARQLGAA
;
A
#
# COMPACT_ATOMS: atom_id res chain seq x y z
N PRO A 1 -21.34 -2.02 -4.52
CA PRO A 1 -21.47 -0.64 -5.02
C PRO A 1 -20.74 -0.47 -6.35
N PRO A 2 -21.20 0.48 -7.19
CA PRO A 2 -20.54 0.78 -8.46
C PRO A 2 -19.14 1.36 -8.21
N THR A 3 -18.28 1.22 -9.22
CA THR A 3 -16.96 1.85 -9.25
C THR A 3 -17.04 3.14 -10.05
N GLU A 4 -16.59 4.24 -9.45
CA GLU A 4 -16.37 5.50 -10.16
C GLU A 4 -14.89 5.55 -10.58
N ARG A 5 -14.65 5.79 -11.87
CA ARG A 5 -13.30 6.09 -12.36
C ARG A 5 -12.99 7.54 -12.05
N ILE A 6 -11.86 7.77 -11.42
CA ILE A 6 -11.33 9.10 -11.12
C ILE A 6 -9.97 9.29 -11.78
N GLU A 7 -9.61 10.52 -12.06
CA GLU A 7 -8.32 10.94 -12.55
C GLU A 7 -7.62 11.79 -11.48
N ILE A 8 -6.41 11.43 -11.12
CA ILE A 8 -5.63 12.05 -10.05
C ILE A 8 -4.47 12.79 -10.69
N PRO A 9 -4.45 14.14 -10.68
CA PRO A 9 -3.37 14.91 -11.28
C PRO A 9 -2.11 14.83 -10.42
N PHE A 10 -1.00 14.46 -11.05
CA PHE A 10 0.30 14.46 -10.40
C PHE A 10 1.40 14.84 -11.41
N GLU A 11 2.18 15.88 -11.09
CA GLU A 11 3.16 16.46 -12.01
C GLU A 11 2.51 16.79 -13.38
N ASN A 12 2.96 16.15 -14.45
CA ASN A 12 2.45 16.33 -15.82
C ASN A 12 1.65 15.12 -16.35
N ILE A 13 1.20 14.23 -15.46
CA ILE A 13 0.40 13.04 -15.81
C ILE A 13 -0.87 12.95 -14.95
N MET A 14 -1.75 12.03 -15.35
CA MET A 14 -2.93 11.65 -14.57
C MET A 14 -2.81 10.19 -14.14
N PHE A 15 -2.94 9.92 -12.84
CA PHE A 15 -3.11 8.55 -12.34
C PHE A 15 -4.57 8.13 -12.48
N PRO A 16 -4.84 6.98 -13.07
CA PRO A 16 -6.19 6.43 -13.06
C PRO A 16 -6.49 5.79 -11.70
N GLY A 17 -7.63 6.14 -11.12
CA GLY A 17 -8.12 5.58 -9.87
C GLY A 17 -9.53 5.01 -9.99
N ASN A 18 -9.87 4.11 -9.09
CA ASN A 18 -11.18 3.51 -8.88
C ASN A 18 -11.65 3.89 -7.47
N LEU A 19 -12.63 4.78 -7.38
CA LEU A 19 -13.29 5.13 -6.12
C LEU A 19 -14.56 4.31 -5.95
N ARG A 20 -14.73 3.69 -4.77
CA ARG A 20 -15.95 2.95 -4.42
C ARG A 20 -16.44 3.42 -3.06
N LEU A 21 -17.72 3.72 -2.98
CA LEU A 21 -18.37 4.17 -1.74
C LEU A 21 -19.18 3.04 -1.11
N PRO A 22 -19.26 2.95 0.22
CA PRO A 22 -20.11 1.97 0.89
C PRO A 22 -21.59 2.26 0.62
N GLU A 23 -22.43 1.23 0.66
CA GLU A 23 -23.88 1.40 0.51
C GLU A 23 -24.52 1.88 1.84
N GLY A 24 -25.52 2.75 1.74
CA GLY A 24 -26.37 3.12 2.87
C GLY A 24 -25.77 4.14 3.85
N GLY A 25 -24.61 4.73 3.55
CA GLY A 25 -24.03 5.78 4.38
C GLY A 25 -24.88 7.06 4.42
N SER A 26 -25.05 7.66 5.59
CA SER A 26 -25.83 8.92 5.78
C SER A 26 -24.95 10.18 5.83
N GLY A 27 -23.65 10.06 5.56
CA GLY A 27 -22.67 11.16 5.60
C GLY A 27 -21.35 10.77 4.97
N PRO A 28 -20.32 11.63 5.07
CA PRO A 28 -18.99 11.33 4.55
C PRO A 28 -18.41 10.06 5.19
N SER A 29 -17.84 9.19 4.37
CA SER A 29 -17.25 7.92 4.79
C SER A 29 -15.74 8.04 5.01
N PRO A 30 -15.14 7.36 6.00
CA PRO A 30 -13.71 7.15 6.03
C PRO A 30 -13.27 6.49 4.72
N CYS A 31 -12.03 6.71 4.29
CA CYS A 31 -11.53 6.17 3.04
C CYS A 31 -10.18 5.50 3.20
N VAL A 32 -10.02 4.30 2.63
CA VAL A 32 -8.74 3.59 2.57
C VAL A 32 -8.16 3.67 1.16
N LEU A 33 -6.92 4.17 1.08
CA LEU A 33 -6.12 4.15 -0.14
C LEU A 33 -5.48 2.77 -0.29
N LEU A 34 -5.53 2.20 -1.50
CA LEU A 34 -4.99 0.87 -1.79
C LEU A 34 -3.79 0.97 -2.72
N ASN A 35 -2.61 0.64 -2.17
CA ASN A 35 -1.33 0.67 -2.90
C ASN A 35 -0.96 -0.71 -3.41
N ALA A 36 -0.76 -0.81 -4.71
CA ALA A 36 -0.45 -2.04 -5.41
C ALA A 36 1.01 -2.51 -5.20
N GLY A 37 1.28 -3.77 -5.55
CA GLY A 37 2.62 -4.31 -5.72
C GLY A 37 3.33 -3.72 -6.95
N ALA A 38 4.59 -4.07 -7.16
CA ALA A 38 5.40 -3.55 -8.27
C ALA A 38 4.86 -3.94 -9.66
N ASP A 39 4.20 -5.08 -9.74
CA ASP A 39 3.65 -5.68 -10.96
C ASP A 39 2.11 -5.73 -10.99
N SER A 40 1.46 -5.11 -10.00
CA SER A 40 0.01 -5.16 -9.81
C SER A 40 -0.70 -3.96 -10.43
N THR A 41 -2.02 -4.09 -10.55
CA THR A 41 -2.93 -3.03 -11.00
C THR A 41 -4.06 -2.78 -10.00
N LYS A 42 -4.70 -1.61 -10.07
CA LYS A 42 -5.82 -1.24 -9.20
C LYS A 42 -7.03 -2.18 -9.29
N GLU A 43 -7.18 -2.91 -10.41
CA GLU A 43 -8.29 -3.85 -10.64
C GLU A 43 -8.21 -5.11 -9.78
N GLU A 44 -7.02 -5.46 -9.27
CA GLU A 44 -6.82 -6.69 -8.47
C GLU A 44 -7.47 -6.62 -7.08
N PHE A 45 -7.82 -5.44 -6.61
CA PHE A 45 -8.31 -5.24 -5.24
C PHE A 45 -9.81 -5.38 -5.07
N PHE A 46 -10.59 -5.61 -6.12
CA PHE A 46 -12.05 -5.62 -6.07
C PHE A 46 -12.64 -6.48 -4.94
N THR A 47 -12.09 -7.64 -4.67
CA THR A 47 -12.57 -8.52 -3.58
C THR A 47 -12.15 -8.04 -2.20
N LEU A 48 -10.97 -7.44 -2.06
CA LEU A 48 -10.51 -6.81 -0.82
C LEU A 48 -11.32 -5.54 -0.52
N GLU A 49 -11.57 -4.70 -1.52
CA GLU A 49 -12.39 -3.51 -1.39
C GLU A 49 -13.76 -3.83 -0.79
N ASN A 50 -14.38 -4.96 -1.20
CA ASN A 50 -15.66 -5.38 -0.65
C ASN A 50 -15.62 -5.62 0.87
N GLU A 51 -14.47 -6.00 1.43
CA GLU A 51 -14.33 -6.16 2.88
C GLU A 51 -14.31 -4.81 3.61
N PHE A 52 -13.70 -3.78 3.04
CA PHE A 52 -13.74 -2.42 3.57
C PHE A 52 -15.15 -1.80 3.40
N LEU A 53 -15.74 -1.94 2.22
CA LEU A 53 -17.07 -1.39 1.92
C LEU A 53 -18.16 -1.94 2.83
N LYS A 54 -18.14 -3.25 3.16
CA LYS A 54 -19.05 -3.87 4.14
C LYS A 54 -18.98 -3.26 5.55
N ARG A 55 -17.86 -2.58 5.86
CA ARG A 55 -17.59 -1.93 7.15
C ARG A 55 -17.78 -0.41 7.10
N GLY A 56 -18.46 0.09 6.07
CA GLY A 56 -18.72 1.52 5.92
C GLY A 56 -17.49 2.36 5.50
N ILE A 57 -16.45 1.73 4.97
CA ILE A 57 -15.22 2.40 4.55
C ILE A 57 -15.20 2.49 3.02
N ALA A 58 -15.07 3.69 2.48
CA ALA A 58 -14.80 3.91 1.07
C ALA A 58 -13.40 3.43 0.69
N THR A 59 -13.19 3.08 -0.58
CA THR A 59 -11.88 2.65 -1.07
C THR A 59 -11.47 3.43 -2.30
N CYS A 60 -10.19 3.76 -2.38
CA CYS A 60 -9.56 4.33 -3.57
C CYS A 60 -8.37 3.46 -3.98
N ALA A 61 -8.57 2.63 -4.99
CA ALA A 61 -7.49 1.88 -5.63
C ALA A 61 -6.97 2.67 -6.84
N TYR A 62 -5.67 2.79 -7.01
CA TYR A 62 -5.09 3.58 -8.10
C TYR A 62 -3.81 2.93 -8.65
N ASP A 63 -3.50 3.23 -9.91
CA ASP A 63 -2.22 2.87 -10.50
C ASP A 63 -1.22 3.99 -10.22
N GLY A 64 -0.37 3.79 -9.22
CA GLY A 64 0.70 4.71 -8.86
C GLY A 64 1.90 4.63 -9.81
N PRO A 65 3.01 5.31 -9.47
CA PRO A 65 4.24 5.28 -10.26
C PRO A 65 4.71 3.86 -10.56
N GLY A 66 4.99 3.57 -11.82
CA GLY A 66 5.48 2.27 -12.25
C GLY A 66 4.45 1.14 -12.28
N GLN A 67 3.17 1.41 -12.01
CA GLN A 67 2.11 0.41 -11.87
C GLN A 67 1.06 0.56 -12.97
N GLY A 68 0.43 -0.53 -13.38
CA GLY A 68 -0.69 -0.56 -14.30
C GLY A 68 -0.56 0.39 -15.49
N MET A 69 -1.56 1.23 -15.72
CA MET A 69 -1.58 2.18 -16.83
C MET A 69 -0.54 3.31 -16.69
N THR A 70 -0.11 3.61 -15.47
CA THR A 70 0.83 4.70 -15.19
C THR A 70 2.26 4.35 -15.59
N TRP A 71 2.61 3.05 -15.66
CA TRP A 71 3.96 2.60 -15.99
C TRP A 71 4.52 3.17 -17.31
N GLN A 72 3.69 3.42 -18.30
CA GLN A 72 4.12 3.99 -19.58
C GLN A 72 4.58 5.44 -19.45
N HIS A 73 4.09 6.16 -18.45
CA HIS A 73 4.30 7.59 -18.28
C HIS A 73 5.27 7.92 -17.14
N MET A 74 5.31 7.07 -16.11
CA MET A 74 6.16 7.24 -14.94
C MET A 74 6.65 5.88 -14.44
N LYS A 75 7.93 5.80 -14.10
CA LYS A 75 8.54 4.60 -13.53
C LYS A 75 8.36 4.57 -12.02
N LEU A 76 8.53 3.37 -11.45
CA LEU A 76 8.49 3.17 -10.01
C LEU A 76 9.54 4.06 -9.32
N ARG A 77 9.15 4.72 -8.23
CA ARG A 77 9.97 5.67 -7.48
C ARG A 77 9.85 5.42 -5.98
N GLY A 78 10.90 5.70 -5.21
CA GLY A 78 10.94 5.40 -3.77
C GLY A 78 10.12 6.36 -2.90
N ASP A 79 9.92 7.60 -3.35
CA ASP A 79 9.24 8.68 -2.63
C ASP A 79 7.70 8.65 -2.81
N PHE A 80 7.09 7.52 -2.42
CA PHE A 80 5.64 7.31 -2.56
C PHE A 80 4.78 8.36 -1.85
N GLU A 81 5.30 9.05 -0.86
CA GLU A 81 4.60 10.15 -0.18
C GLU A 81 4.16 11.26 -1.14
N ALA A 82 4.95 11.58 -2.16
CA ALA A 82 4.62 12.63 -3.11
C ALA A 82 3.42 12.26 -4.02
N PRO A 83 3.42 11.13 -4.75
CA PRO A 83 2.27 10.75 -5.56
C PRO A 83 1.02 10.41 -4.72
N VAL A 84 1.17 9.81 -3.54
CA VAL A 84 0.03 9.51 -2.67
C VAL A 84 -0.56 10.77 -2.06
N GLY A 85 0.25 11.79 -1.80
CA GLY A 85 -0.22 13.13 -1.43
C GLY A 85 -1.22 13.68 -2.46
N ALA A 86 -0.97 13.53 -3.75
CA ALA A 86 -1.90 13.94 -4.81
C ALA A 86 -3.21 13.12 -4.81
N VAL A 87 -3.16 11.84 -4.44
CA VAL A 87 -4.37 11.03 -4.23
C VAL A 87 -5.20 11.60 -3.08
N LEU A 88 -4.57 11.90 -1.95
CA LEU A 88 -5.22 12.50 -0.78
C LEU A 88 -5.84 13.87 -1.12
N ASP A 89 -5.11 14.75 -1.80
CA ASP A 89 -5.60 16.08 -2.24
C ASP A 89 -6.85 15.95 -3.13
N THR A 90 -6.87 14.95 -4.02
CA THR A 90 -8.03 14.66 -4.87
C THR A 90 -9.23 14.20 -4.04
N LEU A 91 -9.01 13.33 -3.07
CA LEU A 91 -10.09 12.78 -2.23
C LEU A 91 -10.63 13.79 -1.21
N GLU A 92 -9.80 14.70 -0.69
CA GLU A 92 -10.25 15.78 0.20
C GLU A 92 -11.29 16.72 -0.45
N SER A 93 -11.26 16.84 -1.77
CA SER A 93 -12.24 17.63 -2.52
C SER A 93 -13.61 16.97 -2.66
N ARG A 94 -13.74 15.70 -2.22
CA ARG A 94 -14.95 14.88 -2.41
C ARG A 94 -15.87 14.98 -1.18
N PRO A 95 -17.10 15.47 -1.32
CA PRO A 95 -18.02 15.64 -0.20
C PRO A 95 -18.48 14.31 0.42
N GLU A 96 -18.32 13.18 -0.29
CA GLU A 96 -18.65 11.83 0.18
C GLU A 96 -17.56 11.22 1.06
N ILE A 97 -16.36 11.83 1.10
CA ILE A 97 -15.20 11.33 1.85
C ILE A 97 -14.99 12.18 3.10
N ASP A 98 -14.76 11.51 4.20
CA ASP A 98 -14.32 12.15 5.44
C ASP A 98 -12.80 12.29 5.46
N SER A 99 -12.32 13.49 5.17
CA SER A 99 -10.89 13.81 5.07
C SER A 99 -10.13 13.69 6.41
N GLU A 100 -10.83 13.62 7.54
CA GLU A 100 -10.21 13.40 8.85
C GLU A 100 -10.00 11.91 9.16
N ARG A 101 -10.47 11.00 8.29
CA ARG A 101 -10.42 9.54 8.51
C ARG A 101 -9.87 8.78 7.30
N PHE A 102 -8.67 9.16 6.84
CA PHE A 102 -7.94 8.40 5.83
C PHE A 102 -7.14 7.26 6.44
N GLY A 103 -7.25 6.08 5.82
CA GLY A 103 -6.35 4.95 6.03
C GLY A 103 -5.56 4.64 4.77
N ILE A 104 -4.48 3.90 4.94
CA ILE A 104 -3.68 3.40 3.81
C ILE A 104 -3.41 1.92 4.00
N TRP A 105 -3.56 1.16 2.92
CA TRP A 105 -3.25 -0.25 2.85
C TRP A 105 -2.33 -0.49 1.65
N GLY A 106 -1.33 -1.33 1.82
CA GLY A 106 -0.46 -1.70 0.73
C GLY A 106 0.02 -3.14 0.80
N ARG A 107 0.21 -3.77 -0.38
CA ARG A 107 0.76 -5.12 -0.50
C ARG A 107 2.10 -5.12 -1.22
N SER A 108 3.02 -5.99 -0.82
CA SER A 108 4.33 -6.15 -1.47
C SER A 108 5.05 -4.79 -1.54
N MET A 109 5.34 -4.26 -2.72
CA MET A 109 5.85 -2.88 -2.90
C MET A 109 4.96 -1.83 -2.19
N GLY A 110 3.64 -1.99 -2.27
CA GLY A 110 2.69 -1.16 -1.52
C GLY A 110 2.84 -1.30 0.00
N GLY A 111 3.28 -2.47 0.48
CA GLY A 111 3.58 -2.72 1.89
C GLY A 111 4.82 -1.99 2.40
N TYR A 112 5.71 -1.55 1.51
CA TYR A 112 6.72 -0.52 1.78
C TYR A 112 6.13 0.89 1.70
N ALA A 113 5.31 1.16 0.67
CA ALA A 113 4.78 2.49 0.42
C ALA A 113 3.84 2.98 1.55
N ALA A 114 2.96 2.11 2.07
CA ALA A 114 1.99 2.50 3.09
C ALA A 114 2.63 3.05 4.38
N PRO A 115 3.59 2.40 5.03
CA PRO A 115 4.29 2.94 6.18
C PRO A 115 5.10 4.20 5.84
N ARG A 116 5.73 4.26 4.66
CA ARG A 116 6.46 5.47 4.23
C ARG A 116 5.53 6.68 4.13
N VAL A 117 4.38 6.53 3.47
CA VAL A 117 3.38 7.61 3.38
C VAL A 117 2.88 8.01 4.76
N ALA A 118 2.58 7.04 5.64
CA ALA A 118 2.11 7.31 7.00
C ALA A 118 3.14 8.10 7.86
N ALA A 119 4.44 7.95 7.58
CA ALA A 119 5.48 8.73 8.23
C ALA A 119 5.52 10.20 7.77
N HIS A 120 5.14 10.46 6.50
CA HIS A 120 5.29 11.79 5.89
C HIS A 120 3.98 12.59 5.84
N ASP A 121 2.81 11.92 5.82
CA ASP A 121 1.51 12.58 5.70
C ASP A 121 0.59 12.28 6.88
N ARG A 122 0.36 13.28 7.73
CA ARG A 122 -0.45 13.20 8.95
C ARG A 122 -1.95 13.04 8.71
N ARG A 123 -2.41 13.15 7.46
CA ARG A 123 -3.79 12.82 7.08
C ARG A 123 -4.07 11.33 7.22
N ILE A 124 -3.03 10.47 7.11
CA ILE A 124 -3.14 9.03 7.35
C ILE A 124 -3.30 8.77 8.85
N LYS A 125 -4.44 8.18 9.23
CA LYS A 125 -4.80 7.86 10.62
C LYS A 125 -4.53 6.41 10.99
N ALA A 126 -4.35 5.52 9.99
CA ALA A 126 -3.99 4.12 10.19
C ALA A 126 -3.34 3.55 8.92
N ALA A 127 -2.36 2.69 9.08
CA ALA A 127 -1.65 2.06 7.96
C ALA A 127 -1.62 0.53 8.11
N ILE A 128 -1.70 -0.18 6.96
CA ILE A 128 -1.51 -1.63 6.89
C ILE A 128 -0.44 -1.93 5.84
N ALA A 129 0.59 -2.67 6.25
CA ALA A 129 1.65 -3.19 5.40
C ALA A 129 1.48 -4.72 5.27
N LEU A 130 1.07 -5.21 4.11
CA LEU A 130 0.91 -6.63 3.82
C LEU A 130 2.05 -7.15 2.96
N GLY A 131 2.85 -8.09 3.47
CA GLY A 131 3.96 -8.72 2.75
C GLY A 131 4.98 -7.70 2.22
N GLY A 132 5.14 -6.57 2.94
CA GLY A 132 6.08 -5.52 2.60
C GLY A 132 7.48 -5.81 3.10
N TYR A 133 8.40 -4.92 2.75
CA TYR A 133 9.79 -4.95 3.20
C TYR A 133 10.17 -3.62 3.86
N PHE A 134 11.29 -3.64 4.59
CA PHE A 134 11.85 -2.48 5.26
C PHE A 134 12.90 -1.77 4.42
N ASP A 135 13.80 -2.56 3.78
CA ASP A 135 14.92 -2.04 2.98
C ASP A 135 15.17 -2.98 1.78
N LEU A 136 14.74 -2.55 0.60
CA LEU A 136 14.81 -3.36 -0.61
C LEU A 136 16.25 -3.74 -0.99
N GLN A 137 17.19 -2.82 -0.82
CA GLN A 137 18.60 -3.09 -1.14
C GLN A 137 19.22 -4.11 -0.16
N GLY A 138 18.69 -4.17 1.08
CA GLY A 138 19.22 -5.04 2.13
C GLY A 138 19.10 -6.55 1.84
N PHE A 139 18.13 -6.98 1.03
CA PHE A 139 17.97 -8.38 0.63
C PHE A 139 18.12 -8.62 -0.88
N TRP A 140 18.60 -7.63 -1.64
CA TRP A 140 18.75 -7.70 -3.09
C TRP A 140 19.47 -8.97 -3.57
N ASP A 141 20.62 -9.29 -2.96
CA ASP A 141 21.48 -10.41 -3.38
C ASP A 141 20.86 -11.80 -3.10
N THR A 142 19.81 -11.86 -2.27
CA THR A 142 19.07 -13.09 -1.96
C THR A 142 17.73 -13.17 -2.67
N SER A 143 17.37 -12.13 -3.41
CA SER A 143 16.11 -12.06 -4.17
C SER A 143 16.08 -13.04 -5.34
N SER A 144 14.89 -13.55 -5.64
CA SER A 144 14.69 -14.40 -6.81
C SER A 144 14.89 -13.63 -8.11
N HIS A 145 15.33 -14.29 -9.17
CA HIS A 145 15.44 -13.66 -10.50
C HIS A 145 14.11 -13.08 -10.98
N VAL A 146 12.99 -13.70 -10.63
CA VAL A 146 11.65 -13.20 -10.98
C VAL A 146 11.40 -11.84 -10.36
N LEU A 147 11.71 -11.67 -9.07
CA LEU A 147 11.58 -10.37 -8.41
C LEU A 147 12.52 -9.32 -9.05
N LEU A 148 13.76 -9.69 -9.34
CA LEU A 148 14.74 -8.79 -9.96
C LEU A 148 14.31 -8.34 -11.36
N ASP A 149 13.72 -9.24 -12.17
CA ASP A 149 13.17 -8.90 -13.49
C ASP A 149 11.99 -7.92 -13.37
N ILE A 150 11.07 -8.16 -12.42
CA ILE A 150 9.94 -7.26 -12.14
C ILE A 150 10.45 -5.86 -11.75
N LEU A 151 11.40 -5.81 -10.82
CA LEU A 151 11.96 -4.54 -10.34
C LEU A 151 12.73 -3.80 -11.43
N GLN A 152 13.56 -4.50 -12.22
CA GLN A 152 14.25 -3.89 -13.35
C GLN A 152 13.26 -3.25 -14.33
N PHE A 153 12.17 -3.96 -14.65
CA PHE A 153 11.13 -3.46 -15.54
C PHE A 153 10.38 -2.25 -14.91
N ALA A 154 9.94 -2.37 -13.66
CA ALA A 154 9.20 -1.31 -12.98
C ALA A 154 10.03 -0.02 -12.79
N PHE A 155 11.32 -0.15 -12.51
CA PHE A 155 12.26 0.97 -12.42
C PHE A 155 12.63 1.55 -13.79
N GLY A 156 12.35 0.84 -14.89
CA GLY A 156 12.84 1.20 -16.21
C GLY A 156 14.38 1.17 -16.31
N ALA A 157 15.02 0.27 -15.55
CA ALA A 157 16.47 0.12 -15.51
C ALA A 157 16.96 -0.70 -16.70
N ALA A 158 18.13 -0.32 -17.25
CA ALA A 158 18.72 -1.00 -18.39
C ALA A 158 19.28 -2.40 -18.05
N ASN A 159 19.64 -2.63 -16.78
CA ASN A 159 20.20 -3.87 -16.28
C ASN A 159 20.01 -3.99 -14.76
N PHE A 160 20.40 -5.14 -14.17
CA PHE A 160 20.26 -5.38 -12.74
C PHE A 160 21.15 -4.50 -11.85
N GLU A 161 22.27 -4.01 -12.34
CA GLU A 161 23.16 -3.12 -11.60
C GLU A 161 22.48 -1.75 -11.39
N GLU A 162 21.93 -1.16 -12.46
CA GLU A 162 21.13 0.06 -12.37
C GLU A 162 19.86 -0.14 -11.53
N ALA A 163 19.21 -1.30 -11.65
CA ALA A 163 18.05 -1.61 -10.82
C ALA A 163 18.40 -1.69 -9.33
N ARG A 164 19.57 -2.26 -9.00
CA ARG A 164 20.09 -2.33 -7.63
C ARG A 164 20.40 -0.94 -7.06
N GLU A 165 20.97 -0.05 -7.85
CA GLU A 165 21.20 1.33 -7.42
C GLU A 165 19.89 2.03 -7.08
N LYS A 166 18.88 1.91 -7.96
CA LYS A 166 17.54 2.47 -7.72
C LYS A 166 16.82 1.85 -6.51
N ALA A 167 17.08 0.57 -6.22
CA ALA A 167 16.53 -0.09 -5.04
C ALA A 167 16.94 0.57 -3.72
N GLY A 168 18.07 1.29 -3.69
CA GLY A 168 18.51 2.07 -2.53
C GLY A 168 17.56 3.20 -2.12
N ASP A 169 16.71 3.68 -3.02
CA ASP A 169 15.69 4.69 -2.72
C ASP A 169 14.49 4.11 -1.96
N PHE A 170 14.40 2.78 -1.88
CA PHE A 170 13.28 2.06 -1.27
C PHE A 170 13.64 1.52 0.10
N SER A 171 13.83 2.43 1.06
CA SER A 171 14.22 2.13 2.42
C SER A 171 13.38 2.92 3.44
N LEU A 172 13.04 2.28 4.55
CA LEU A 172 12.38 2.89 5.71
C LEU A 172 13.37 3.26 6.82
N VAL A 173 14.67 3.13 6.58
CA VAL A 173 15.72 3.53 7.53
C VAL A 173 15.61 5.03 7.81
N GLY A 174 15.52 5.42 9.09
CA GLY A 174 15.34 6.82 9.50
C GLY A 174 13.94 7.38 9.22
N ILE A 175 13.00 6.54 8.75
CA ILE A 175 11.63 6.93 8.42
C ILE A 175 10.61 6.23 9.32
N ALA A 176 10.79 4.93 9.60
CA ALA A 176 9.81 4.14 10.33
C ALA A 176 9.50 4.68 11.73
N GLU A 177 10.49 5.24 12.44
CA GLU A 177 10.32 5.86 13.74
C GLU A 177 9.47 7.14 13.74
N GLN A 178 9.20 7.71 12.55
CA GLN A 178 8.38 8.91 12.38
C GLN A 178 6.90 8.57 12.19
N ILE A 179 6.53 7.29 12.12
CA ILE A 179 5.13 6.87 11.98
C ILE A 179 4.41 7.07 13.31
N GLU A 180 3.48 8.04 13.35
CA GLU A 180 2.72 8.36 14.57
C GLU A 180 1.38 7.58 14.67
N CYS A 181 0.79 7.24 13.52
CA CYS A 181 -0.47 6.50 13.51
C CYS A 181 -0.25 4.99 13.79
N PRO A 182 -1.30 4.25 14.20
CA PRO A 182 -1.25 2.80 14.28
C PRO A 182 -0.83 2.16 12.95
N LEU A 183 0.11 1.22 13.01
CA LEU A 183 0.60 0.42 11.88
C LEU A 183 0.36 -1.06 12.12
N LEU A 184 -0.41 -1.71 11.25
CA LEU A 184 -0.52 -3.17 11.22
C LEU A 184 0.43 -3.73 10.16
N VAL A 185 1.41 -4.52 10.60
CA VAL A 185 2.28 -5.28 9.72
C VAL A 185 1.75 -6.72 9.64
N VAL A 186 1.32 -7.13 8.46
CA VAL A 186 0.83 -8.49 8.18
C VAL A 186 1.83 -9.20 7.28
N HIS A 187 2.28 -10.34 7.71
CA HIS A 187 3.28 -11.13 6.97
C HIS A 187 3.04 -12.62 7.13
N SER A 188 3.84 -13.43 6.44
CA SER A 188 3.79 -14.89 6.52
C SER A 188 5.17 -15.46 6.75
N ASP A 189 5.22 -16.71 7.22
CA ASP A 189 6.49 -17.40 7.49
C ASP A 189 7.05 -18.14 6.26
N GLN A 190 6.23 -18.28 5.19
CA GLN A 190 6.61 -18.92 3.92
C GLN A 190 6.67 -17.90 2.76
N ASP A 191 6.87 -16.61 3.06
CA ASP A 191 7.06 -15.59 2.03
C ASP A 191 8.45 -15.75 1.42
N ASP A 192 8.51 -16.13 0.15
CA ASP A 192 9.73 -16.35 -0.62
C ASP A 192 10.14 -15.13 -1.49
N ILE A 193 9.36 -14.06 -1.42
CA ILE A 193 9.59 -12.80 -2.14
C ILE A 193 10.13 -11.73 -1.20
N CYS A 194 9.41 -11.44 -0.10
CA CYS A 194 9.82 -10.48 0.91
C CYS A 194 10.16 -11.22 2.21
N PRO A 195 11.42 -11.22 2.64
CA PRO A 195 11.83 -11.99 3.81
C PRO A 195 11.15 -11.54 5.11
N LEU A 196 10.68 -12.47 5.93
CA LEU A 196 10.06 -12.17 7.23
C LEU A 196 10.89 -11.27 8.16
N PRO A 197 12.25 -11.31 8.18
CA PRO A 197 13.05 -10.34 8.94
C PRO A 197 12.76 -8.88 8.62
N GLU A 198 12.38 -8.56 7.38
CA GLU A 198 12.01 -7.20 6.95
C GLU A 198 10.75 -6.71 7.67
N ALA A 199 9.72 -7.56 7.75
CA ALA A 199 8.50 -7.26 8.50
C ALA A 199 8.75 -7.12 10.01
N LYS A 200 9.59 -7.98 10.57
CA LYS A 200 9.99 -7.90 11.98
C LYS A 200 10.73 -6.60 12.29
N ARG A 201 11.62 -6.17 11.39
CA ARG A 201 12.33 -4.90 11.51
C ARG A 201 11.37 -3.72 11.42
N MET A 202 10.45 -3.72 10.46
CA MET A 202 9.41 -2.68 10.32
C MET A 202 8.60 -2.52 11.61
N ALA A 203 8.14 -3.63 12.18
CA ALA A 203 7.37 -3.61 13.42
C ALA A 203 8.20 -3.19 14.65
N ALA A 204 9.50 -3.47 14.66
CA ALA A 204 10.39 -3.09 15.77
C ALA A 204 10.77 -1.60 15.75
N GLU A 205 10.90 -1.00 14.56
CA GLU A 205 11.33 0.39 14.42
C GLU A 205 10.17 1.40 14.40
N ALA A 206 8.93 0.97 14.04
CA ALA A 206 7.75 1.84 14.07
C ALA A 206 7.10 1.85 15.48
N PRO A 207 6.92 3.03 16.12
CA PRO A 207 6.52 3.12 17.53
C PRO A 207 5.16 2.49 17.88
N ASN A 208 4.20 2.54 16.95
CA ASN A 208 2.81 2.09 17.16
C ASN A 208 2.47 0.90 16.25
N ALA A 209 3.45 0.04 15.97
CA ALA A 209 3.25 -1.11 15.11
C ALA A 209 2.87 -2.38 15.88
N GLU A 210 1.97 -3.16 15.29
CA GLU A 210 1.73 -4.55 15.66
C GLU A 210 2.06 -5.47 14.48
N LEU A 211 2.65 -6.64 14.75
CA LEU A 211 3.00 -7.64 13.74
C LEU A 211 2.13 -8.88 13.90
N ILE A 212 1.50 -9.28 12.80
CA ILE A 212 0.81 -10.58 12.68
C ILE A 212 1.51 -11.41 11.62
N VAL A 213 1.98 -12.60 12.03
CA VAL A 213 2.61 -13.57 11.11
C VAL A 213 1.68 -14.77 10.94
N PHE A 214 1.32 -15.06 9.69
CA PHE A 214 0.50 -16.23 9.35
C PHE A 214 1.39 -17.43 9.03
N GLU A 215 1.19 -18.51 9.78
CA GLU A 215 1.88 -19.77 9.56
C GLU A 215 1.36 -20.44 8.27
N GLY A 216 2.27 -20.88 7.41
CA GLY A 216 1.96 -21.51 6.12
C GLY A 216 1.42 -20.55 5.06
N GLY A 217 1.46 -19.23 5.32
CA GLY A 217 1.10 -18.22 4.32
C GLY A 217 2.22 -18.04 3.30
N ASN A 218 1.87 -17.86 2.03
CA ASN A 218 2.79 -17.45 0.97
C ASN A 218 2.93 -15.93 0.89
N HIS A 219 3.61 -15.40 -0.15
CA HIS A 219 3.74 -13.95 -0.35
C HIS A 219 2.38 -13.24 -0.26
N CYS A 220 2.31 -12.21 0.60
CA CYS A 220 1.09 -11.45 0.89
C CYS A 220 -0.09 -12.30 1.40
N CYS A 221 0.15 -13.52 1.89
CA CYS A 221 -0.87 -14.47 2.36
C CYS A 221 -1.96 -14.75 1.30
N ASP A 222 -1.60 -14.75 0.01
CA ASP A 222 -2.54 -14.94 -1.10
C ASP A 222 -3.24 -16.30 -1.10
N ASN A 223 -2.69 -17.28 -0.38
CA ASN A 223 -3.32 -18.59 -0.15
C ASN A 223 -4.32 -18.58 1.03
N MET A 224 -4.46 -17.48 1.79
CA MET A 224 -5.32 -17.35 2.97
C MET A 224 -6.29 -16.15 2.90
N PRO A 225 -6.87 -15.78 1.76
CA PRO A 225 -7.60 -14.51 1.60
C PRO A 225 -8.85 -14.42 2.47
N ALA A 226 -9.49 -15.57 2.77
CA ALA A 226 -10.71 -15.62 3.59
C ALA A 226 -10.47 -15.29 5.08
N VAL A 227 -9.23 -15.36 5.54
CA VAL A 227 -8.84 -15.03 6.92
C VAL A 227 -8.21 -13.64 6.98
N VAL A 228 -7.25 -13.38 6.08
CA VAL A 228 -6.41 -12.19 6.15
C VAL A 228 -7.16 -10.92 5.75
N ARG A 229 -7.99 -10.98 4.70
CA ARG A 229 -8.73 -9.78 4.24
C ARG A 229 -9.74 -9.25 5.25
N PRO A 230 -10.64 -10.11 5.84
CA PRO A 230 -11.54 -9.63 6.90
C PRO A 230 -10.79 -9.10 8.12
N LEU A 231 -9.70 -9.77 8.56
CA LEU A 231 -8.91 -9.34 9.70
C LEU A 231 -8.37 -7.90 9.51
N MET A 232 -7.76 -7.64 8.35
CA MET A 232 -7.23 -6.31 8.01
C MET A 232 -8.35 -5.25 7.95
N ALA A 233 -9.49 -5.62 7.35
CA ALA A 233 -10.63 -4.70 7.25
C ALA A 233 -11.28 -4.43 8.62
N ASP A 234 -11.37 -5.41 9.51
CA ASP A 234 -11.85 -5.24 10.90
C ASP A 234 -10.89 -4.35 11.69
N TRP A 235 -9.59 -4.55 11.53
CA TRP A 235 -8.58 -3.72 12.17
C TRP A 235 -8.68 -2.27 11.71
N MET A 236 -8.72 -2.03 10.40
CA MET A 236 -8.83 -0.69 9.83
C MET A 236 -10.13 0.01 10.26
N ALA A 237 -11.25 -0.72 10.30
CA ALA A 237 -12.54 -0.17 10.73
C ALA A 237 -12.48 0.33 12.20
N ARG A 238 -11.83 -0.43 13.08
CA ARG A 238 -11.62 0.01 14.47
C ARG A 238 -10.76 1.28 14.55
N GLN A 239 -9.69 1.36 13.77
CA GLN A 239 -8.79 2.53 13.80
C GLN A 239 -9.45 3.78 13.24
N LEU A 240 -10.26 3.66 12.20
CA LEU A 240 -10.96 4.78 11.57
C LEU A 240 -12.33 5.10 12.21
N GLY A 241 -12.75 4.38 13.25
CA GLY A 241 -14.06 4.58 13.87
C GLY A 241 -15.22 4.35 12.90
N ALA A 242 -15.07 3.41 11.97
CA ALA A 242 -16.13 2.94 11.09
C ALA A 242 -16.96 1.88 11.84
N ALA A 243 -18.29 2.00 11.79
CA ALA A 243 -19.20 1.10 12.47
C ALA A 243 -19.63 -0.07 11.58
#